data_08033b4d357e10a41bd97332ef82cd18
#
_entry.id   08033b4d357e10a41bd97332ef82cd18
#
_cell.length_a   1.000
_cell.length_b   1.000
_cell.length_c   1.000
_cell.angle_alpha   90.00
_cell.angle_beta   90.00
_cell.angle_gamma   90.00
#
_symmetry.space_group_name_H-M   'P 1'
#
loop_
_entity.id
_entity.type
_entity.pdbx_description
1 polymer ?
#
loop_
_entity_poly.entity_id
_entity_poly.type
_entity_poly.pdbx_seq_one_letter_code
_entity_poly.pdbx_strand_id
1 'polypeptide(L)'
;MTDKRQELKDRLLRAFEICDKHIARIEEALCGLKSYFPLDEEKYLNLNSEAVMRLDQFIFRFSKLQDVIGAKIFRYVLAWLYEEEETMSMRDVLDRLERLGVI
;
A
#
# COMPACT_ATOMS: atom_id res chain seq x y z
N MET A 1 18.14 -25.85 -8.74
CA MET A 1 17.05 -25.86 -7.77
C MET A 1 16.86 -24.46 -7.20
N THR A 2 15.67 -23.90 -7.38
CA THR A 2 15.41 -22.53 -6.92
C THR A 2 15.22 -22.54 -5.41
N ASP A 3 15.97 -21.71 -4.70
CA ASP A 3 15.84 -21.55 -3.27
C ASP A 3 14.51 -20.81 -2.99
N LYS A 4 13.68 -21.38 -2.12
CA LYS A 4 12.42 -20.76 -1.71
C LYS A 4 12.62 -19.37 -1.13
N ARG A 5 13.72 -19.19 -0.38
CA ARG A 5 14.04 -17.86 0.18
C ARG A 5 14.38 -16.86 -0.90
N GLN A 6 15.07 -17.28 -1.95
CA GLN A 6 15.38 -16.39 -3.07
C GLN A 6 14.11 -16.01 -3.83
N GLU A 7 13.20 -16.95 -4.06
CA GLU A 7 11.91 -16.65 -4.68
C GLU A 7 11.10 -15.67 -3.84
N LEU A 8 11.07 -15.86 -2.54
CA LEU A 8 10.35 -14.98 -1.61
C LEU A 8 10.95 -13.57 -1.60
N LYS A 9 12.28 -13.48 -1.60
CA LYS A 9 12.99 -12.21 -1.70
C LYS A 9 12.62 -11.48 -3.00
N ASP A 10 12.60 -12.21 -4.13
CA ASP A 10 12.26 -11.64 -5.43
C ASP A 10 10.81 -11.13 -5.44
N ARG A 11 9.88 -11.86 -4.83
CA ARG A 11 8.49 -11.44 -4.70
C ARG A 11 8.35 -10.19 -3.84
N LEU A 12 9.07 -10.13 -2.73
CA LEU A 12 9.11 -8.94 -1.86
C LEU A 12 9.63 -7.74 -2.61
N LEU A 13 10.73 -7.87 -3.32
CA LEU A 13 11.32 -6.76 -4.08
C LEU A 13 10.36 -6.26 -5.15
N ARG A 14 9.67 -7.16 -5.86
CA ARG A 14 8.66 -6.77 -6.85
C ARG A 14 7.48 -6.05 -6.20
N ALA A 15 7.05 -6.52 -5.03
CA ALA A 15 5.96 -5.87 -4.30
C ALA A 15 6.35 -4.46 -3.86
N PHE A 16 7.59 -4.26 -3.40
CA PHE A 16 8.09 -2.93 -3.06
C PHE A 16 8.16 -2.02 -4.28
N GLU A 17 8.58 -2.52 -5.44
CA GLU A 17 8.59 -1.74 -6.68
C GLU A 17 7.17 -1.27 -7.05
N ILE A 18 6.18 -2.14 -6.90
CA ILE A 18 4.77 -1.79 -7.15
C ILE A 18 4.32 -0.71 -6.17
N CYS A 19 4.68 -0.84 -4.90
CA CYS A 19 4.38 0.18 -3.89
C CYS A 19 5.00 1.53 -4.25
N ASP A 20 6.25 1.54 -4.69
CA ASP A 20 6.94 2.77 -5.08
C ASP A 20 6.21 3.48 -6.22
N LYS A 21 5.69 2.73 -7.19
CA LYS A 21 4.89 3.30 -8.28
C LYS A 21 3.60 3.92 -7.77
N HIS A 22 2.91 3.24 -6.85
CA HIS A 22 1.68 3.81 -6.26
C HIS A 22 1.99 5.05 -5.43
N ILE A 23 3.08 5.03 -4.66
CA ILE A 23 3.51 6.19 -3.86
C ILE A 23 3.81 7.38 -4.77
N ALA A 24 4.52 7.15 -5.87
CA ALA A 24 4.82 8.22 -6.82
C ALA A 24 3.55 8.87 -7.37
N ARG A 25 2.53 8.06 -7.69
CA ARG A 25 1.24 8.58 -8.17
C ARG A 25 0.46 9.31 -7.07
N ILE A 26 0.55 8.83 -5.85
CA ILE A 26 -0.06 9.50 -4.69
C ILE A 26 0.58 10.88 -4.49
N GLU A 27 1.89 10.96 -4.52
CA GLU A 27 2.62 12.23 -4.38
C GLU A 27 2.24 13.21 -5.49
N GLU A 28 2.11 12.74 -6.73
CA GLU A 28 1.67 13.54 -7.87
C GLU A 28 0.27 14.09 -7.64
N ALA A 29 -0.65 13.24 -7.18
CA ALA A 29 -2.02 13.65 -6.88
C ALA A 29 -2.07 14.68 -5.75
N LEU A 30 -1.33 14.45 -4.67
CA LEU A 30 -1.27 15.38 -3.53
C LEU A 30 -0.67 16.73 -3.93
N CYS A 31 0.32 16.72 -4.80
CA CYS A 31 0.90 17.96 -5.32
C CYS A 31 -0.15 18.81 -6.03
N GLY A 32 -1.03 18.17 -6.81
CA GLY A 32 -2.13 18.86 -7.49
C GLY A 32 -3.26 19.32 -6.57
N LEU A 33 -3.32 18.79 -5.33
CA LEU A 33 -4.35 19.15 -4.35
C LEU A 33 -3.86 20.06 -3.23
N LYS A 34 -2.59 20.42 -3.28
CA LYS A 34 -1.91 21.13 -2.18
C LYS A 34 -2.62 22.40 -1.72
N SER A 35 -3.17 23.16 -2.67
CA SER A 35 -3.86 24.41 -2.38
C SER A 35 -5.22 24.24 -1.71
N TYR A 36 -5.77 23.03 -1.74
CA TYR A 36 -7.07 22.72 -1.14
C TYR A 36 -6.97 22.19 0.29
N PHE A 37 -5.76 21.89 0.77
CA PHE A 37 -5.58 21.40 2.14
C PHE A 37 -5.23 22.54 3.09
N PRO A 38 -5.72 22.50 4.34
CA PRO A 38 -6.65 21.48 4.86
C PRO A 38 -8.02 21.56 4.17
N LEU A 39 -8.59 20.40 3.86
CA LEU A 39 -9.86 20.31 3.13
C LEU A 39 -11.02 20.46 4.10
N ASP A 40 -11.87 21.45 3.90
CA ASP A 40 -13.10 21.64 4.64
C ASP A 40 -14.31 21.46 3.71
N GLU A 41 -15.52 21.57 4.26
CA GLU A 41 -16.74 21.37 3.48
C GLU A 41 -16.86 22.36 2.33
N GLU A 42 -16.54 23.63 2.58
CA GLU A 42 -16.61 24.68 1.54
C GLU A 42 -15.65 24.38 0.40
N LYS A 43 -14.40 24.07 0.71
CA LYS A 43 -13.40 23.73 -0.29
C LYS A 43 -13.78 22.47 -1.07
N TYR A 44 -14.30 21.45 -0.38
CA TYR A 44 -14.75 20.24 -1.01
C TYR A 44 -15.85 20.49 -2.04
N LEU A 45 -16.85 21.29 -1.68
CA LEU A 45 -17.97 21.63 -2.57
C LEU A 45 -17.55 22.48 -3.77
N ASN A 46 -16.44 23.18 -3.66
CA ASN A 46 -15.93 24.08 -4.70
C ASN A 46 -14.75 23.51 -5.49
N LEU A 47 -14.46 22.23 -5.35
CA LEU A 47 -13.41 21.58 -6.14
C LEU A 47 -13.74 21.62 -7.62
N ASN A 48 -12.78 22.04 -8.44
CA ASN A 48 -12.95 21.99 -9.90
C ASN A 48 -12.74 20.55 -10.42
N SER A 49 -13.01 20.32 -11.69
CA SER A 49 -12.90 19.01 -12.31
C SER A 49 -11.50 18.41 -12.20
N GLU A 50 -10.47 19.23 -12.35
CA GLU A 50 -9.10 18.75 -12.21
C GLU A 50 -8.81 18.30 -10.77
N ALA A 51 -9.24 19.05 -9.78
CA ALA A 51 -9.07 18.69 -8.38
C ALA A 51 -9.82 17.40 -8.03
N VAL A 52 -11.03 17.23 -8.57
CA VAL A 52 -11.80 15.98 -8.39
C VAL A 52 -11.03 14.80 -8.99
N MET A 53 -10.48 14.96 -10.19
CA MET A 53 -9.67 13.91 -10.82
C MET A 53 -8.44 13.55 -9.98
N ARG A 54 -7.77 14.53 -9.39
CA ARG A 54 -6.62 14.32 -8.52
C ARG A 54 -7.03 13.60 -7.23
N LEU A 55 -8.17 13.95 -6.67
CA LEU A 55 -8.69 13.29 -5.48
C LEU A 55 -9.03 11.82 -5.78
N ASP A 56 -9.69 11.56 -6.91
CA ASP A 56 -10.00 10.21 -7.37
C ASP A 56 -8.73 9.39 -7.59
N GLN A 57 -7.70 9.99 -8.20
CA GLN A 57 -6.40 9.35 -8.39
C GLN A 57 -5.76 8.99 -7.04
N PHE A 58 -5.81 9.91 -6.09
CA PHE A 58 -5.27 9.68 -4.75
C PHE A 58 -5.97 8.48 -4.08
N ILE A 59 -7.30 8.48 -4.06
CA ILE A 59 -8.09 7.43 -3.43
C ILE A 59 -7.80 6.08 -4.09
N PHE A 60 -7.80 6.03 -5.42
CA PHE A 60 -7.53 4.80 -6.16
C PHE A 60 -6.13 4.25 -5.84
N ARG A 61 -5.11 5.10 -5.92
CA ARG A 61 -3.73 4.68 -5.68
C ARG A 61 -3.48 4.30 -4.22
N PHE A 62 -4.08 5.03 -3.30
CA PHE A 62 -4.00 4.71 -1.87
C PHE A 62 -4.62 3.34 -1.58
N SER A 63 -5.78 3.06 -2.16
CA SER A 63 -6.44 1.75 -2.02
C SER A 63 -5.58 0.62 -2.60
N LYS A 64 -4.97 0.84 -3.77
CA LYS A 64 -4.06 -0.14 -4.38
C LYS A 64 -2.82 -0.38 -3.53
N LEU A 65 -2.26 0.68 -2.95
CA LEU A 65 -1.13 0.57 -2.05
C LEU A 65 -1.48 -0.28 -0.82
N GLN A 66 -2.62 -0.02 -0.21
CA GLN A 66 -3.09 -0.82 0.93
C GLN A 66 -3.28 -2.29 0.56
N ASP A 67 -3.85 -2.58 -0.62
CA ASP A 67 -4.03 -3.94 -1.10
C ASP A 67 -2.69 -4.67 -1.26
N VAL A 68 -1.69 -4.02 -1.85
CA VAL A 68 -0.37 -4.65 -2.04
C VAL A 68 0.31 -4.89 -0.70
N ILE A 69 0.28 -3.91 0.20
CA ILE A 69 0.88 -4.06 1.52
C ILE A 69 0.22 -5.20 2.29
N GLY A 70 -1.11 -5.19 2.37
CA GLY A 70 -1.85 -6.20 3.12
C GLY A 70 -1.80 -7.58 2.49
N ALA A 71 -2.12 -7.70 1.21
CA ALA A 71 -2.25 -9.00 0.55
C ALA A 71 -0.91 -9.64 0.20
N LYS A 72 0.16 -8.85 0.05
CA LYS A 72 1.45 -9.38 -0.40
C LYS A 72 2.57 -9.14 0.58
N ILE A 73 2.87 -7.88 0.89
CA ILE A 73 4.07 -7.54 1.67
C ILE A 73 4.00 -8.16 3.07
N PHE A 74 2.91 -7.97 3.79
CA PHE A 74 2.78 -8.51 5.14
C PHE A 74 2.91 -10.03 5.14
N ARG A 75 2.28 -10.72 4.18
CA ARG A 75 2.37 -12.17 4.06
C ARG A 75 3.78 -12.64 3.71
N TYR A 76 4.44 -11.95 2.78
CA TYR A 76 5.80 -12.30 2.38
C TYR A 76 6.81 -12.04 3.51
N VAL A 77 6.64 -10.96 4.26
CA VAL A 77 7.49 -10.67 5.42
C VAL A 77 7.33 -11.75 6.47
N LEU A 78 6.08 -12.15 6.76
CA LEU A 78 5.81 -13.21 7.72
C LEU A 78 6.45 -14.53 7.28
N ALA A 79 6.28 -14.89 6.01
CA ALA A 79 6.88 -16.10 5.44
C ALA A 79 8.41 -16.03 5.48
N TRP A 80 8.99 -14.87 5.20
CA TRP A 80 10.43 -14.66 5.25
C TRP A 80 11.01 -14.91 6.65
N LEU A 81 10.31 -14.40 7.66
CA LEU A 81 10.77 -14.48 9.05
C LEU A 81 10.55 -15.86 9.68
N TYR A 82 9.42 -16.51 9.35
CA TYR A 82 8.96 -17.68 10.10
C TYR A 82 8.52 -18.85 9.25
N GLU A 83 8.66 -18.77 7.94
CA GLU A 83 8.22 -19.82 7.00
C GLU A 83 6.73 -20.19 7.18
N GLU A 84 5.90 -19.17 7.51
CA GLU A 84 4.47 -19.37 7.71
C GLU A 84 3.72 -19.62 6.41
N GLU A 85 2.55 -20.26 6.52
CA GLU A 85 1.73 -20.59 5.36
C GLU A 85 1.05 -19.34 4.78
N GLU A 86 0.94 -19.32 3.44
CA GLU A 86 0.31 -18.22 2.69
C GLU A 86 -1.21 -18.18 2.85
N THR A 87 -1.82 -19.19 3.47
CA THR A 87 -3.27 -19.35 3.60
C THR A 87 -3.88 -18.67 4.81
N MET A 88 -3.09 -18.01 5.64
CA MET A 88 -3.60 -17.29 6.81
C MET A 88 -4.52 -16.16 6.40
N SER A 89 -5.58 -15.91 7.18
CA SER A 89 -6.44 -14.75 6.97
C SER A 89 -5.65 -13.46 7.20
N MET A 90 -6.12 -12.37 6.64
CA MET A 90 -5.48 -11.06 6.84
C MET A 90 -5.43 -10.69 8.33
N ARG A 91 -6.50 -10.97 9.06
CA ARG A 91 -6.55 -10.71 10.50
C ARG A 91 -5.46 -11.47 11.25
N ASP A 92 -5.29 -12.76 10.93
CA ASP A 92 -4.28 -13.58 11.58
C ASP A 92 -2.87 -13.12 11.23
N VAL A 93 -2.64 -12.71 9.99
CA VAL A 93 -1.35 -12.15 9.55
C VAL A 93 -1.02 -10.89 10.35
N LEU A 94 -1.97 -9.98 10.48
CA LEU A 94 -1.78 -8.73 11.22
C LEU A 94 -1.53 -8.99 12.71
N ASP A 95 -2.31 -9.88 13.31
CA ASP A 95 -2.13 -10.26 14.71
C ASP A 95 -0.73 -10.86 14.95
N ARG A 96 -0.29 -11.70 14.03
CA ARG A 96 1.03 -12.32 14.13
C ARG A 96 2.15 -11.30 14.02
N LEU A 97 2.06 -10.39 13.03
CA LEU A 97 3.05 -9.34 12.85
C LEU A 97 3.10 -8.38 14.05
N GLU A 98 1.96 -8.09 14.65
CA GLU A 98 1.89 -7.28 15.87
C GLU A 98 2.60 -7.98 17.03
N ARG A 99 2.35 -9.27 17.24
CA ARG A 99 3.02 -10.06 18.29
C ARG A 99 4.53 -10.10 18.09
N LEU A 100 4.98 -10.11 16.84
CA LEU A 100 6.39 -10.16 16.50
C LEU A 100 7.07 -8.80 16.54
N GLY A 101 6.31 -7.74 16.79
CA GLY A 101 6.83 -6.38 16.88
C GLY A 101 7.16 -5.76 15.53
N VAL A 102 6.64 -6.30 14.44
CA VAL A 102 6.85 -5.76 13.09
C VAL A 102 5.96 -4.55 12.86
N ILE A 103 4.77 -4.57 13.43
CA ILE A 103 3.81 -3.47 13.33
C ILE A 103 3.29 -3.08 14.70
#